data_873f53da82c484cc79af48ceb8aef9f6
#
_entry.id   873f53da82c484cc79af48ceb8aef9f6
#
_cell.length_a   1.000
_cell.length_b   1.000
_cell.length_c   1.000
_cell.angle_alpha   90.00
_cell.angle_beta   90.00
_cell.angle_gamma   90.00
#
_symmetry.space_group_name_H-M   'P 1'
#
loop_
_entity.id
_entity.type
_entity.pdbx_description
1 polymer ?
#
loop_
_entity_poly.entity_id
_entity_poly.type
_entity_poly.pdbx_seq_one_letter_code
_entity_poly.pdbx_strand_id
1 'polypeptide(L)'
;EVLEPMLGASVSASTVSRIAKTLDVEVAKFHQRSLSDDVQYLFLDGVYLKLKGVAKAQRKVVLTVYGIKVTGEREVIGFKLASSESEQEWESLLNDLHRRGMEGKKLKLVVSDGGMGLQAALATVYSHVRLQRCWVHKMRNLAAKLPVKHREECLAGLREVYQAPNKTEATQIYRTWSDKWKDLIPKVVESMDKDIESLLNFMA
;
A
#
# COMPACT_ATOMS: atom_id res chain seq x y z
N GLU A 1 18.85 -22.63 -11.10
CA GLU A 1 18.02 -23.66 -10.43
C GLU A 1 16.51 -23.34 -10.50
N VAL A 2 16.05 -22.07 -10.36
CA VAL A 2 14.61 -21.73 -10.41
C VAL A 2 14.06 -21.66 -11.83
N LEU A 3 14.86 -21.25 -12.80
CA LEU A 3 14.44 -21.10 -14.20
C LEU A 3 14.50 -22.41 -14.99
N GLU A 4 15.33 -23.37 -14.59
CA GLU A 4 15.53 -24.63 -15.27
C GLU A 4 14.26 -25.48 -15.38
N PRO A 5 13.44 -25.63 -14.30
CA PRO A 5 12.18 -26.34 -14.39
C PRO A 5 11.11 -25.65 -15.26
N MET A 6 11.20 -24.32 -15.40
CA MET A 6 10.25 -23.51 -16.18
C MET A 6 10.62 -23.46 -17.68
N LEU A 7 11.91 -23.52 -18.01
CA LEU A 7 12.41 -23.33 -19.37
C LEU A 7 12.87 -24.64 -20.02
N GLY A 8 12.92 -25.73 -19.28
CA GLY A 8 13.37 -27.05 -19.77
C GLY A 8 14.85 -27.09 -20.14
N ALA A 9 15.63 -26.04 -19.83
CA ALA A 9 17.05 -25.94 -20.14
C ALA A 9 17.81 -25.09 -19.09
N SER A 10 19.07 -25.42 -18.86
CA SER A 10 19.98 -24.63 -18.03
C SER A 10 20.30 -23.30 -18.71
N VAL A 11 20.07 -22.19 -18.02
CA VAL A 11 20.34 -20.83 -18.52
C VAL A 11 21.61 -20.31 -17.91
N SER A 12 22.58 -19.90 -18.74
CA SER A 12 23.84 -19.35 -18.27
C SER A 12 23.67 -17.98 -17.59
N ALA A 13 24.56 -17.63 -16.67
CA ALA A 13 24.56 -16.33 -16.01
C ALA A 13 24.68 -15.16 -17.02
N SER A 14 25.42 -15.34 -18.10
CA SER A 14 25.53 -14.36 -19.17
C SER A 14 24.24 -14.17 -19.96
N THR A 15 23.46 -15.24 -20.17
CA THR A 15 22.15 -15.17 -20.80
C THR A 15 21.15 -14.44 -19.90
N VAL A 16 21.14 -14.74 -18.60
CA VAL A 16 20.32 -14.00 -17.61
C VAL A 16 20.69 -12.52 -17.60
N SER A 17 21.98 -12.18 -17.57
CA SER A 17 22.44 -10.80 -17.61
C SER A 17 22.01 -10.06 -18.88
N ARG A 18 22.06 -10.73 -20.04
CA ARG A 18 21.62 -10.16 -21.33
C ARG A 18 20.10 -9.90 -21.35
N ILE A 19 19.31 -10.84 -20.85
CA ILE A 19 17.86 -10.67 -20.73
C ILE A 19 17.54 -9.53 -19.76
N ALA A 20 18.23 -9.45 -18.61
CA ALA A 20 18.04 -8.36 -17.66
C ALA A 20 18.31 -6.99 -18.28
N LYS A 21 19.36 -6.86 -19.12
CA LYS A 21 19.68 -5.61 -19.85
C LYS A 21 18.57 -5.19 -20.84
N THR A 22 17.84 -6.13 -21.44
CA THR A 22 16.71 -5.76 -22.31
C THR A 22 15.56 -5.17 -21.49
N LEU A 23 15.35 -5.64 -20.26
CA LEU A 23 14.35 -5.10 -19.34
C LEU A 23 14.71 -3.67 -18.87
N ASP A 24 15.99 -3.32 -18.78
CA ASP A 24 16.41 -1.96 -18.37
C ASP A 24 15.83 -0.89 -19.31
N VAL A 25 15.78 -1.18 -20.62
CA VAL A 25 15.19 -0.28 -21.63
C VAL A 25 13.68 -0.10 -21.40
N GLU A 26 12.97 -1.18 -21.15
CA GLU A 26 11.51 -1.14 -20.91
C GLU A 26 11.19 -0.45 -19.58
N VAL A 27 11.99 -0.69 -18.55
CA VAL A 27 11.89 0.01 -17.26
C VAL A 27 12.15 1.51 -17.44
N ALA A 28 13.16 1.89 -18.22
CA ALA A 28 13.45 3.30 -18.52
C ALA A 28 12.28 3.97 -19.26
N LYS A 29 11.70 3.31 -20.27
CA LYS A 29 10.50 3.80 -20.98
C LYS A 29 9.31 3.98 -20.01
N PHE A 30 9.09 3.00 -19.13
CA PHE A 30 8.04 3.05 -18.12
C PHE A 30 8.20 4.28 -17.21
N HIS A 31 9.42 4.56 -16.74
CA HIS A 31 9.70 5.71 -15.88
C HIS A 31 9.64 7.07 -16.59
N GLN A 32 9.78 7.09 -17.91
CA GLN A 32 9.77 8.33 -18.71
C GLN A 32 8.41 8.63 -19.36
N ARG A 33 7.49 7.67 -19.35
CA ARG A 33 6.18 7.84 -19.99
C ARG A 33 5.38 8.98 -19.35
N SER A 34 4.67 9.75 -20.16
CA SER A 34 3.67 10.69 -19.69
C SER A 34 2.53 9.96 -19.01
N LEU A 35 1.98 10.54 -17.97
CA LEU A 35 0.86 10.01 -17.21
C LEU A 35 -0.38 10.84 -17.49
N SER A 36 -1.54 10.19 -17.51
CA SER A 36 -2.84 10.86 -17.57
C SER A 36 -3.30 11.22 -16.16
N ASP A 37 -3.96 12.39 -16.01
CA ASP A 37 -4.55 12.84 -14.75
C ASP A 37 -6.00 12.36 -14.59
N ASP A 38 -6.26 11.11 -14.99
CA ASP A 38 -7.56 10.45 -14.92
C ASP A 38 -7.68 9.41 -13.80
N VAL A 39 -6.70 9.35 -12.90
CA VAL A 39 -6.66 8.44 -11.76
C VAL A 39 -7.58 8.96 -10.65
N GLN A 40 -8.50 8.10 -10.18
CA GLN A 40 -9.42 8.39 -9.07
C GLN A 40 -8.94 7.89 -7.71
N TYR A 41 -8.27 6.73 -7.71
CA TYR A 41 -7.83 6.08 -6.49
C TYR A 41 -6.38 5.64 -6.64
N LEU A 42 -5.56 5.88 -5.61
CA LEU A 42 -4.20 5.36 -5.53
C LEU A 42 -4.06 4.39 -4.37
N PHE A 43 -3.28 3.36 -4.59
CA PHE A 43 -2.81 2.43 -3.57
C PHE A 43 -1.30 2.52 -3.52
N LEU A 44 -0.78 2.85 -2.34
CA LEU A 44 0.64 3.07 -2.09
C LEU A 44 1.13 2.04 -1.07
N ASP A 45 2.18 1.31 -1.43
CA ASP A 45 2.73 0.23 -0.59
C ASP A 45 4.24 0.08 -0.79
N GLY A 46 4.94 -0.31 0.25
CA GLY A 46 6.36 -0.62 0.24
C GLY A 46 6.63 -2.12 0.34
N VAL A 47 7.24 -2.70 -0.68
CA VAL A 47 7.60 -4.13 -0.71
C VAL A 47 9.07 -4.30 -0.38
N TYR A 48 9.37 -4.88 0.78
CA TYR A 48 10.74 -5.12 1.22
C TYR A 48 11.37 -6.32 0.52
N LEU A 49 12.51 -6.07 -0.13
CA LEU A 49 13.30 -7.09 -0.82
C LEU A 49 14.45 -7.58 0.07
N LYS A 50 14.59 -8.90 0.17
CA LYS A 50 15.77 -9.54 0.75
C LYS A 50 16.77 -9.85 -0.36
N LEU A 51 17.81 -9.03 -0.52
CA LEU A 51 18.87 -9.28 -1.48
C LEU A 51 19.84 -10.31 -0.91
N LYS A 52 19.98 -11.47 -1.59
CA LYS A 52 20.97 -12.50 -1.27
C LYS A 52 22.32 -12.13 -1.92
N GLY A 53 23.43 -12.36 -1.23
CA GLY A 53 24.79 -12.28 -1.82
C GLY A 53 25.55 -10.99 -1.56
N VAL A 54 25.04 -10.07 -0.74
CA VAL A 54 25.81 -8.89 -0.29
C VAL A 54 26.27 -9.12 1.15
N ALA A 55 27.55 -8.85 1.45
CA ALA A 55 28.20 -9.14 2.74
C ALA A 55 27.55 -8.49 3.99
N LYS A 56 26.68 -7.49 3.79
CA LYS A 56 25.67 -7.01 4.74
C LYS A 56 24.34 -7.03 4.01
N ALA A 57 23.36 -7.77 4.55
CA ALA A 57 22.01 -7.82 4.02
C ALA A 57 21.42 -6.39 3.93
N GLN A 58 21.60 -5.72 2.81
CA GLN A 58 20.97 -4.44 2.57
C GLN A 58 19.49 -4.71 2.32
N ARG A 59 18.64 -4.26 3.25
CA ARG A 59 17.21 -4.22 3.00
C ARG A 59 16.95 -3.09 2.01
N LYS A 60 16.34 -3.41 0.90
CA LYS A 60 15.80 -2.45 -0.05
C LYS A 60 14.28 -2.57 -0.07
N VAL A 61 13.61 -1.48 -0.33
CA VAL A 61 12.16 -1.44 -0.48
C VAL A 61 11.81 -0.96 -1.89
N VAL A 62 10.87 -1.61 -2.53
CA VAL A 62 10.25 -1.11 -3.74
C VAL A 62 8.98 -0.37 -3.31
N LEU A 63 9.01 0.95 -3.42
CA LEU A 63 7.83 1.78 -3.27
C LEU A 63 6.99 1.63 -4.52
N THR A 64 5.73 1.31 -4.39
CA THR A 64 4.81 1.04 -5.49
C THR A 64 3.62 1.96 -5.45
N VAL A 65 3.18 2.41 -6.62
CA VAL A 65 1.99 3.23 -6.81
C VAL A 65 1.10 2.54 -7.84
N TYR A 66 -0.06 2.11 -7.38
CA TYR A 66 -1.07 1.44 -8.19
C TYR A 66 -2.32 2.31 -8.25
N GLY A 67 -2.86 2.53 -9.45
CA GLY A 67 -3.97 3.42 -9.68
C GLY A 67 -5.20 2.74 -10.25
N ILE A 68 -6.37 3.31 -9.93
CA ILE A 68 -7.63 3.01 -10.58
C ILE A 68 -8.11 4.30 -11.26
N LYS A 69 -8.26 4.26 -12.57
CA LYS A 69 -8.71 5.38 -13.39
C LYS A 69 -10.23 5.62 -13.28
N VAL A 70 -10.69 6.74 -13.78
CA VAL A 70 -12.14 7.06 -13.87
C VAL A 70 -12.93 6.03 -14.68
N THR A 71 -12.27 5.33 -15.59
CA THR A 71 -12.84 4.25 -16.42
C THR A 71 -12.97 2.93 -15.67
N GLY A 72 -12.38 2.80 -14.47
CA GLY A 72 -12.23 1.55 -13.73
C GLY A 72 -10.99 0.73 -14.13
N GLU A 73 -10.23 1.17 -15.14
CA GLU A 73 -8.97 0.54 -15.53
C GLU A 73 -7.96 0.61 -14.38
N ARG A 74 -7.21 -0.47 -14.21
CA ARG A 74 -6.24 -0.65 -13.14
C ARG A 74 -4.83 -0.70 -13.70
N GLU A 75 -3.92 0.11 -13.15
CA GLU A 75 -2.58 0.26 -13.71
C GLU A 75 -1.52 0.47 -12.62
N VAL A 76 -0.33 -0.09 -12.83
CA VAL A 76 0.85 0.33 -12.07
C VAL A 76 1.29 1.69 -12.61
N ILE A 77 1.11 2.74 -11.80
CA ILE A 77 1.42 4.12 -12.19
C ILE A 77 2.91 4.38 -12.10
N GLY A 78 3.54 3.90 -11.02
CA GLY A 78 4.97 4.07 -10.80
C GLY A 78 5.52 3.14 -9.73
N PHE A 79 6.83 3.01 -9.71
CA PHE A 79 7.56 2.35 -8.63
C PHE A 79 8.95 2.96 -8.49
N LYS A 80 9.59 2.77 -7.33
CA LYS A 80 10.94 3.24 -7.05
C LYS A 80 11.65 2.29 -6.10
N LEU A 81 12.89 1.92 -6.42
CA LEU A 81 13.75 1.22 -5.48
C LEU A 81 14.35 2.24 -4.51
N ALA A 82 14.06 2.08 -3.22
CA ALA A 82 14.48 2.97 -2.15
C ALA A 82 15.25 2.23 -1.05
N SER A 83 15.91 3.00 -0.18
CA SER A 83 16.58 2.47 1.00
C SER A 83 15.62 2.24 2.17
N SER A 84 14.53 2.99 2.23
CA SER A 84 13.51 2.97 3.29
C SER A 84 12.21 3.60 2.79
N GLU A 85 11.15 3.51 3.58
CA GLU A 85 9.88 4.21 3.37
C GLU A 85 9.89 5.61 4.04
N SER A 86 10.96 6.37 3.86
CA SER A 86 11.07 7.71 4.40
C SER A 86 10.20 8.71 3.62
N GLU A 87 9.91 9.84 4.24
CA GLU A 87 9.21 10.97 3.63
C GLU A 87 9.88 11.39 2.32
N GLN A 88 11.21 11.58 2.33
CA GLN A 88 11.97 12.00 1.15
C GLN A 88 11.88 11.02 -0.02
N GLU A 89 11.89 9.72 0.26
CA GLU A 89 11.80 8.71 -0.79
C GLU A 89 10.39 8.67 -1.40
N TRP A 90 9.34 8.78 -0.58
CA TRP A 90 7.96 8.90 -1.04
C TRP A 90 7.72 10.21 -1.77
N GLU A 91 8.16 11.34 -1.22
CA GLU A 91 8.02 12.65 -1.85
C GLU A 91 8.71 12.70 -3.21
N SER A 92 9.92 12.14 -3.32
CA SER A 92 10.62 12.01 -4.59
C SER A 92 9.83 11.22 -5.63
N LEU A 93 9.19 10.10 -5.25
CA LEU A 93 8.36 9.30 -6.15
C LEU A 93 7.09 10.07 -6.55
N LEU A 94 6.36 10.65 -5.60
CA LEU A 94 5.13 11.39 -5.87
C LEU A 94 5.37 12.63 -6.74
N ASN A 95 6.44 13.38 -6.50
CA ASN A 95 6.85 14.50 -7.34
C ASN A 95 7.23 14.07 -8.76
N ASP A 96 7.83 12.88 -8.94
CA ASP A 96 8.07 12.33 -10.26
C ASP A 96 6.76 12.07 -11.01
N LEU A 97 5.78 11.45 -10.36
CA LEU A 97 4.46 11.22 -10.94
C LEU A 97 3.77 12.54 -11.33
N HIS A 98 3.84 13.54 -10.45
CA HIS A 98 3.27 14.86 -10.69
C HIS A 98 3.91 15.52 -11.93
N ARG A 99 5.25 15.52 -12.03
CA ARG A 99 5.98 16.07 -13.19
C ARG A 99 5.65 15.35 -14.50
N ARG A 100 5.33 14.08 -14.45
CA ARG A 100 4.93 13.29 -15.63
C ARG A 100 3.48 13.47 -16.04
N GLY A 101 2.69 14.29 -15.32
CA GLY A 101 1.34 14.68 -15.67
C GLY A 101 0.23 14.24 -14.71
N MET A 102 0.54 13.46 -13.68
CA MET A 102 -0.46 13.08 -12.67
C MET A 102 -0.56 14.16 -11.59
N GLU A 103 -1.26 15.25 -11.89
CA GLU A 103 -1.46 16.38 -10.98
C GLU A 103 -2.44 16.08 -9.84
N GLY A 104 -3.25 15.02 -9.98
CA GLY A 104 -4.19 14.57 -8.97
C GLY A 104 -5.53 15.30 -8.94
N LYS A 105 -5.89 16.05 -9.99
CA LYS A 105 -7.16 16.81 -10.06
C LYS A 105 -8.41 15.94 -9.92
N LYS A 106 -8.33 14.67 -10.36
CA LYS A 106 -9.43 13.69 -10.26
C LYS A 106 -9.25 12.70 -9.11
N LEU A 107 -8.15 12.84 -8.36
CA LEU A 107 -7.81 11.94 -7.28
C LEU A 107 -8.74 12.17 -6.08
N LYS A 108 -9.47 11.14 -5.67
CA LYS A 108 -10.46 11.20 -4.58
C LYS A 108 -9.93 10.61 -3.29
N LEU A 109 -9.15 9.53 -3.40
CA LEU A 109 -8.70 8.77 -2.24
C LEU A 109 -7.35 8.13 -2.49
N VAL A 110 -6.48 8.18 -1.48
CA VAL A 110 -5.22 7.44 -1.43
C VAL A 110 -5.31 6.41 -0.32
N VAL A 111 -5.03 5.15 -0.65
CA VAL A 111 -5.01 4.02 0.29
C VAL A 111 -3.57 3.65 0.61
N SER A 112 -3.23 3.60 1.90
CA SER A 112 -1.89 3.20 2.37
C SER A 112 -1.95 2.45 3.70
N ASP A 113 -0.82 1.87 4.11
CA ASP A 113 -0.68 1.23 5.42
C ASP A 113 -0.65 2.22 6.60
N GLY A 114 -0.55 3.52 6.31
CA GLY A 114 -0.50 4.60 7.30
C GLY A 114 0.89 4.92 7.81
N GLY A 115 1.95 4.58 7.08
CA GLY A 115 3.33 4.98 7.40
C GLY A 115 3.48 6.51 7.49
N MET A 116 4.13 7.01 8.53
CA MET A 116 4.26 8.47 8.77
C MET A 116 4.98 9.19 7.63
N GLY A 117 6.03 8.60 7.06
CA GLY A 117 6.78 9.19 5.95
C GLY A 117 5.91 9.38 4.71
N LEU A 118 5.05 8.39 4.38
CA LEU A 118 4.11 8.50 3.27
C LEU A 118 3.03 9.55 3.54
N GLN A 119 2.50 9.63 4.76
CA GLN A 119 1.51 10.64 5.12
C GLN A 119 2.05 12.06 4.95
N ALA A 120 3.28 12.30 5.42
CA ALA A 120 3.96 13.60 5.28
C ALA A 120 4.19 13.96 3.79
N ALA A 121 4.67 13.02 2.99
CA ALA A 121 4.87 13.21 1.55
C ALA A 121 3.55 13.52 0.81
N LEU A 122 2.46 12.82 1.16
CA LEU A 122 1.14 13.07 0.57
C LEU A 122 0.59 14.45 0.96
N ALA A 123 0.79 14.88 2.21
CA ALA A 123 0.38 16.21 2.65
C ALA A 123 1.10 17.33 1.88
N THR A 124 2.33 17.08 1.41
CA THR A 124 3.10 18.00 0.59
C THR A 124 2.66 17.99 -0.88
N VAL A 125 2.55 16.81 -1.49
CA VAL A 125 2.36 16.70 -2.96
C VAL A 125 0.89 16.68 -3.36
N TYR A 126 0.02 16.02 -2.60
CA TYR A 126 -1.40 15.86 -2.86
C TYR A 126 -2.26 16.24 -1.64
N SER A 127 -2.03 17.42 -1.08
CA SER A 127 -2.63 17.92 0.16
C SER A 127 -4.16 17.94 0.20
N HIS A 128 -4.82 17.97 -0.96
CA HIS A 128 -6.28 18.01 -1.09
C HIS A 128 -6.95 16.64 -1.04
N VAL A 129 -6.15 15.54 -1.05
CA VAL A 129 -6.67 14.19 -1.19
C VAL A 129 -6.88 13.53 0.17
N ARG A 130 -8.02 12.86 0.33
CA ARG A 130 -8.29 12.09 1.55
C ARG A 130 -7.41 10.84 1.60
N LEU A 131 -6.88 10.56 2.80
CA LEU A 131 -6.08 9.38 3.06
C LEU A 131 -6.94 8.30 3.70
N GLN A 132 -6.99 7.13 3.08
CA GLN A 132 -7.62 5.91 3.58
C GLN A 132 -6.56 4.99 4.15
N ARG A 133 -6.71 4.61 5.41
CA ARG A 133 -5.88 3.54 5.95
C ARG A 133 -6.30 2.18 5.41
N CYS A 134 -5.32 1.35 5.02
CA CYS A 134 -5.59 0.05 4.42
C CYS A 134 -6.15 -0.95 5.45
N TRP A 135 -7.39 -1.39 5.25
CA TRP A 135 -8.02 -2.40 6.09
C TRP A 135 -7.26 -3.74 6.12
N VAL A 136 -6.71 -4.15 4.98
CA VAL A 136 -5.95 -5.42 4.89
C VAL A 136 -4.73 -5.39 5.81
N HIS A 137 -3.93 -4.32 5.75
CA HIS A 137 -2.78 -4.14 6.62
C HIS A 137 -3.19 -4.01 8.08
N LYS A 138 -4.25 -3.25 8.37
CA LYS A 138 -4.76 -3.10 9.73
C LYS A 138 -5.20 -4.43 10.31
N MET A 139 -6.03 -5.19 9.60
CA MET A 139 -6.53 -6.50 10.05
C MET A 139 -5.39 -7.50 10.27
N ARG A 140 -4.39 -7.52 9.38
CA ARG A 140 -3.20 -8.37 9.53
C ARG A 140 -2.40 -8.01 10.79
N ASN A 141 -2.19 -6.71 11.03
CA ASN A 141 -1.48 -6.23 12.21
C ASN A 141 -2.22 -6.54 13.52
N LEU A 142 -3.55 -6.46 13.52
CA LEU A 142 -4.37 -6.86 14.67
C LEU A 142 -4.33 -8.37 14.88
N ALA A 143 -4.47 -9.16 13.82
CA ALA A 143 -4.41 -10.62 13.89
C ALA A 143 -3.11 -11.13 14.55
N ALA A 144 -1.98 -10.46 14.28
CA ALA A 144 -0.69 -10.80 14.88
C ALA A 144 -0.62 -10.49 16.39
N LYS A 145 -1.44 -9.56 16.88
CA LYS A 145 -1.47 -9.13 18.30
C LYS A 145 -2.58 -9.81 19.12
N LEU A 146 -3.56 -10.39 18.46
CA LEU A 146 -4.71 -11.01 19.10
C LEU A 146 -4.37 -12.38 19.68
N PRO A 147 -4.82 -12.69 20.92
CA PRO A 147 -4.80 -14.05 21.44
C PRO A 147 -5.58 -14.98 20.51
N VAL A 148 -5.04 -16.19 20.30
CA VAL A 148 -5.65 -17.18 19.39
C VAL A 148 -7.13 -17.42 19.70
N LYS A 149 -7.47 -17.51 21.00
CA LYS A 149 -8.84 -17.75 21.51
C LYS A 149 -9.86 -16.72 20.99
N HIS A 150 -9.46 -15.45 20.82
CA HIS A 150 -10.37 -14.36 20.49
C HIS A 150 -10.22 -13.83 19.06
N ARG A 151 -9.20 -14.34 18.33
CA ARG A 151 -8.78 -13.78 17.02
C ARG A 151 -9.89 -13.82 15.99
N GLU A 152 -10.52 -14.96 15.81
CA GLU A 152 -11.51 -15.14 14.76
C GLU A 152 -12.75 -14.28 15.01
N GLU A 153 -13.30 -14.32 16.20
CA GLU A 153 -14.50 -13.57 16.58
C GLU A 153 -14.25 -12.04 16.54
N CYS A 154 -13.10 -11.61 17.06
CA CYS A 154 -12.72 -10.19 17.06
C CYS A 154 -12.57 -9.65 15.61
N LEU A 155 -11.90 -10.40 14.73
CA LEU A 155 -11.72 -10.01 13.33
C LEU A 155 -13.02 -10.12 12.53
N ALA A 156 -13.92 -11.06 12.85
CA ALA A 156 -15.24 -11.16 12.23
C ALA A 156 -16.06 -9.89 12.48
N GLY A 157 -16.13 -9.41 13.73
CA GLY A 157 -16.83 -8.16 14.02
C GLY A 157 -16.25 -6.93 13.32
N LEU A 158 -14.92 -6.87 13.13
CA LEU A 158 -14.32 -5.79 12.34
C LEU A 158 -14.62 -5.90 10.83
N ARG A 159 -14.86 -7.10 10.29
CA ARG A 159 -15.36 -7.27 8.92
C ARG A 159 -16.73 -6.65 8.74
N GLU A 160 -17.62 -6.82 9.71
CA GLU A 160 -18.95 -6.19 9.68
C GLU A 160 -18.85 -4.66 9.60
N VAL A 161 -17.86 -4.05 10.28
CA VAL A 161 -17.63 -2.60 10.24
C VAL A 161 -17.38 -2.12 8.81
N TYR A 162 -16.44 -2.71 8.07
CA TYR A 162 -16.12 -2.23 6.71
C TYR A 162 -17.09 -2.75 5.65
N GLN A 163 -17.95 -3.72 5.96
CA GLN A 163 -19.01 -4.20 5.09
C GLN A 163 -20.35 -3.45 5.30
N ALA A 164 -20.40 -2.57 6.28
CA ALA A 164 -21.59 -1.76 6.54
C ALA A 164 -21.95 -0.89 5.31
N PRO A 165 -23.23 -0.64 5.06
CA PRO A 165 -23.68 0.08 3.88
C PRO A 165 -23.32 1.57 3.86
N ASN A 166 -23.03 2.15 5.03
CA ASN A 166 -22.65 3.56 5.17
C ASN A 166 -21.84 3.81 6.46
N LYS A 167 -21.25 5.01 6.54
CA LYS A 167 -20.37 5.41 7.65
C LYS A 167 -21.09 5.44 9.01
N THR A 168 -22.37 5.79 9.04
CA THR A 168 -23.17 5.85 10.27
C THR A 168 -23.32 4.45 10.87
N GLU A 169 -23.75 3.48 10.07
CA GLU A 169 -23.88 2.10 10.49
C GLU A 169 -22.52 1.48 10.84
N ALA A 170 -21.48 1.72 10.03
CA ALA A 170 -20.12 1.29 10.34
C ALA A 170 -19.66 1.78 11.72
N THR A 171 -19.93 3.05 12.04
CA THR A 171 -19.58 3.65 13.34
C THR A 171 -20.35 3.00 14.48
N GLN A 172 -21.64 2.69 14.27
CA GLN A 172 -22.48 2.02 15.29
C GLN A 172 -21.96 0.58 15.55
N ILE A 173 -21.69 -0.18 14.51
CA ILE A 173 -21.13 -1.54 14.61
C ILE A 173 -19.77 -1.48 15.33
N TYR A 174 -18.93 -0.52 14.97
CA TYR A 174 -17.63 -0.34 15.61
C TYR A 174 -17.75 -0.05 17.12
N ARG A 175 -18.68 0.81 17.54
CA ARG A 175 -18.92 1.10 18.98
C ARG A 175 -19.31 -0.16 19.73
N THR A 176 -20.25 -0.94 19.20
CA THR A 176 -20.66 -2.23 19.79
C THR A 176 -19.48 -3.19 19.90
N TRP A 177 -18.66 -3.27 18.86
CA TRP A 177 -17.45 -4.08 18.86
C TRP A 177 -16.44 -3.59 19.91
N SER A 178 -16.18 -2.29 19.98
CA SER A 178 -15.27 -1.67 20.95
C SER A 178 -15.71 -1.94 22.39
N ASP A 179 -16.99 -1.74 22.71
CA ASP A 179 -17.55 -2.00 24.03
C ASP A 179 -17.42 -3.46 24.47
N LYS A 180 -17.58 -4.40 23.54
CA LYS A 180 -17.39 -5.83 23.80
C LYS A 180 -15.95 -6.18 24.13
N TRP A 181 -14.96 -5.54 23.48
CA TRP A 181 -13.57 -5.96 23.51
C TRP A 181 -12.65 -5.10 24.39
N LYS A 182 -13.06 -3.90 24.80
CA LYS A 182 -12.20 -2.94 25.52
C LYS A 182 -11.57 -3.49 26.79
N ASP A 183 -12.29 -4.33 27.55
CA ASP A 183 -11.79 -4.91 28.80
C ASP A 183 -10.93 -6.16 28.57
N LEU A 184 -11.18 -6.90 27.48
CA LEU A 184 -10.48 -8.15 27.16
C LEU A 184 -9.17 -7.93 26.39
N ILE A 185 -9.17 -6.96 25.48
CA ILE A 185 -8.04 -6.67 24.57
C ILE A 185 -7.82 -5.15 24.40
N PRO A 186 -7.62 -4.39 25.49
CA PRO A 186 -7.60 -2.93 25.47
C PRO A 186 -6.61 -2.33 24.44
N LYS A 187 -5.42 -2.90 24.30
CA LYS A 187 -4.41 -2.43 23.33
C LYS A 187 -4.85 -2.57 21.86
N VAL A 188 -5.67 -3.54 21.56
CA VAL A 188 -6.20 -3.74 20.20
C VAL A 188 -7.30 -2.72 19.94
N VAL A 189 -8.19 -2.49 20.89
CA VAL A 189 -9.25 -1.47 20.81
C VAL A 189 -8.61 -0.08 20.70
N GLU A 190 -7.68 0.28 21.56
CA GLU A 190 -6.93 1.56 21.47
C GLU A 190 -6.27 1.77 20.11
N SER A 191 -5.68 0.69 19.56
CA SER A 191 -5.10 0.75 18.21
C SER A 191 -6.16 1.02 17.13
N MET A 192 -7.38 0.47 17.29
CA MET A 192 -8.49 0.73 16.37
C MET A 192 -9.04 2.14 16.52
N ASP A 193 -9.23 2.61 17.76
CA ASP A 193 -9.74 3.97 18.06
C ASP A 193 -8.89 5.06 17.37
N LYS A 194 -7.56 4.88 17.33
CA LYS A 194 -6.64 5.80 16.66
C LYS A 194 -6.84 5.86 15.15
N ASP A 195 -7.34 4.80 14.54
CA ASP A 195 -7.35 4.64 13.09
C ASP A 195 -8.74 4.62 12.47
N ILE A 196 -9.80 4.46 13.27
CA ILE A 196 -11.15 4.18 12.75
C ILE A 196 -11.64 5.26 11.77
N GLU A 197 -11.40 6.53 12.05
CA GLU A 197 -11.81 7.61 11.15
C GLU A 197 -11.13 7.47 9.77
N SER A 198 -9.82 7.23 9.75
CA SER A 198 -9.08 7.04 8.50
C SER A 198 -9.39 5.72 7.80
N LEU A 199 -9.86 4.71 8.54
CA LEU A 199 -10.32 3.43 8.01
C LEU A 199 -11.70 3.52 7.33
N LEU A 200 -12.51 4.54 7.66
CA LEU A 200 -13.86 4.73 7.11
C LEU A 200 -13.95 5.84 6.04
N ASN A 201 -12.83 6.41 5.62
CA ASN A 201 -12.83 7.50 4.62
C ASN A 201 -13.38 7.09 3.25
N PHE A 202 -13.35 5.81 2.90
CA PHE A 202 -13.93 5.31 1.64
C PHE A 202 -15.47 5.34 1.62
N MET A 203 -16.11 5.55 2.77
CA MET A 203 -17.57 5.66 2.91
C MET A 203 -18.08 7.12 2.89
N ALA A 204 -17.17 8.09 2.70
CA ALA A 204 -17.48 9.53 2.78
C ALA A 204 -17.73 10.16 1.41
#